data_93b5f62ed6063dd9ae5cf931a9c36bb9
#
_entry.id   93b5f62ed6063dd9ae5cf931a9c36bb9
#
_cell.length_a   1.000
_cell.length_b   1.000
_cell.length_c   1.000
_cell.angle_alpha   90.00
_cell.angle_beta   90.00
_cell.angle_gamma   90.00
#
_symmetry.space_group_name_H-M   'P 1'
#
loop_
_entity.id
_entity.type
_entity.pdbx_description
1 polymer ?
#
loop_
_entity_poly.entity_id
_entity_poly.type
_entity_poly.pdbx_seq_one_letter_code
_entity_poly.pdbx_strand_id
1 'polypeptide(L)'
;MALDDPDAAIALLERMLAACPIEATCLPGFLSMLRAQAAFATAGPRCVVSKVNYMGDGGGIVCRLDFGLGEGKPAPVVSITHLLFDGDHPLSDDIAAYQKHRITRLREQSA
;
A
#
# COMPACT_ATOMS: atom_id res chain seq x y z
N MET A 1 10.11 17.58 10.80
CA MET A 1 10.92 16.52 10.17
C MET A 1 10.09 15.79 9.12
N ALA A 2 10.63 15.61 7.92
CA ALA A 2 9.92 14.92 6.85
C ALA A 2 9.86 13.41 7.10
N LEU A 3 8.71 12.79 6.76
CA LEU A 3 8.53 11.34 6.84
C LEU A 3 9.18 10.64 5.66
N ASP A 4 9.16 11.28 4.49
CA ASP A 4 9.68 10.71 3.25
C ASP A 4 10.81 11.56 2.68
N ASP A 5 11.68 10.92 1.89
CA ASP A 5 12.49 11.61 0.90
C ASP A 5 11.57 11.80 -0.33
N PRO A 6 11.12 13.01 -0.66
CA PRO A 6 10.12 13.20 -1.71
C PRO A 6 10.61 12.76 -3.09
N ASP A 7 11.88 12.95 -3.40
CA ASP A 7 12.41 12.55 -4.71
C ASP A 7 12.43 11.03 -4.85
N ALA A 8 12.86 10.31 -3.80
CA ALA A 8 12.87 8.85 -3.78
C ALA A 8 11.44 8.29 -3.81
N ALA A 9 10.51 8.90 -3.08
CA ALA A 9 9.11 8.49 -3.07
C ALA A 9 8.46 8.64 -4.45
N ILE A 10 8.68 9.77 -5.11
CA ILE A 10 8.13 10.00 -6.45
C ILE A 10 8.75 9.06 -7.48
N ALA A 11 10.06 8.81 -7.41
CA ALA A 11 10.72 7.87 -8.31
C ALA A 11 10.14 6.45 -8.17
N LEU A 12 9.91 6.00 -6.94
CA LEU A 12 9.27 4.72 -6.68
C LEU A 12 7.83 4.69 -7.19
N LEU A 13 7.07 5.76 -6.93
CA LEU A 13 5.70 5.90 -7.41
C LEU A 13 5.60 5.72 -8.92
N GLU A 14 6.47 6.40 -9.67
CA GLU A 14 6.48 6.30 -11.14
C GLU A 14 6.76 4.86 -11.61
N ARG A 15 7.70 4.18 -10.96
CA ARG A 15 8.03 2.79 -11.28
C ARG A 15 6.86 1.85 -10.95
N MET A 16 6.17 2.08 -9.83
CA MET A 16 4.98 1.30 -9.47
C MET A 16 3.83 1.54 -10.43
N LEU A 17 3.60 2.79 -10.84
CA LEU A 17 2.56 3.10 -11.85
C LEU A 17 2.79 2.35 -13.15
N ALA A 18 4.04 2.27 -13.59
CA ALA A 18 4.40 1.52 -14.79
C ALA A 18 4.22 0.00 -14.63
N ALA A 19 4.31 -0.51 -13.41
CA ALA A 19 4.21 -1.93 -13.11
C ALA A 19 2.79 -2.40 -12.75
N CYS A 20 1.87 -1.47 -12.44
CA CYS A 20 0.49 -1.84 -12.08
C CYS A 20 -0.22 -2.56 -13.24
N PRO A 21 -1.07 -3.56 -12.92
CA PRO A 21 -1.44 -4.03 -11.58
C PRO A 21 -0.36 -4.89 -10.91
N ILE A 22 -0.25 -4.77 -9.59
CA ILE A 22 0.75 -5.51 -8.80
C ILE A 22 0.04 -6.32 -7.74
N GLU A 23 0.33 -7.61 -7.66
CA GLU A 23 -0.22 -8.48 -6.62
C GLU A 23 0.40 -8.18 -5.25
N ALA A 24 -0.42 -8.22 -4.21
CA ALA A 24 0.00 -7.97 -2.84
C ALA A 24 -0.85 -8.77 -1.85
N THR A 25 -0.39 -8.81 -0.61
CA THR A 25 -1.10 -9.43 0.51
C THR A 25 -1.35 -8.37 1.57
N CYS A 26 -2.58 -8.28 2.06
CA CYS A 26 -2.91 -7.40 3.18
C CYS A 26 -2.30 -7.93 4.47
N LEU A 27 -1.69 -7.06 5.28
CA LEU A 27 -1.25 -7.43 6.61
C LEU A 27 -2.45 -7.77 7.50
N PRO A 28 -2.31 -8.71 8.46
CA PRO A 28 -3.47 -9.22 9.23
C PRO A 28 -4.28 -8.15 9.96
N GLY A 29 -3.63 -7.16 10.57
CA GLY A 29 -4.31 -6.10 11.29
C GLY A 29 -5.18 -5.24 10.39
N PHE A 30 -4.66 -4.88 9.22
CA PHE A 30 -5.43 -4.14 8.23
C PHE A 30 -6.59 -4.97 7.67
N LEU A 31 -6.34 -6.24 7.37
CA LEU A 31 -7.39 -7.14 6.85
C LEU A 31 -8.55 -7.29 7.84
N SER A 32 -8.26 -7.40 9.14
CA SER A 32 -9.29 -7.46 10.18
C SER A 32 -10.16 -6.20 10.19
N MET A 33 -9.54 -5.03 10.11
CA MET A 33 -10.27 -3.75 10.03
C MET A 33 -11.15 -3.70 8.79
N LEU A 34 -10.62 -4.13 7.66
CA LEU A 34 -11.35 -4.10 6.39
C LEU A 34 -12.57 -5.02 6.43
N ARG A 35 -12.41 -6.23 6.96
CA ARG A 35 -13.49 -7.22 7.07
C ARG A 35 -14.62 -6.81 8.01
N ALA A 36 -14.35 -5.86 8.92
CA ALA A 36 -15.41 -5.30 9.78
C ALA A 36 -16.42 -4.47 8.98
N GLN A 37 -16.07 -4.05 7.78
CA GLN A 37 -16.98 -3.35 6.87
C GLN A 37 -17.75 -4.37 6.02
N ALA A 38 -19.08 -4.21 5.95
CA ALA A 38 -19.93 -5.18 5.25
C ALA A 38 -19.51 -5.44 3.80
N ALA A 39 -19.09 -4.40 3.08
CA ALA A 39 -18.68 -4.51 1.68
C ALA A 39 -17.45 -5.43 1.50
N PHE A 40 -16.64 -5.62 2.55
CA PHE A 40 -15.38 -6.38 2.49
C PHE A 40 -15.39 -7.60 3.42
N ALA A 41 -16.56 -8.01 3.93
CA ALA A 41 -16.65 -9.09 4.91
C ALA A 41 -16.04 -10.41 4.42
N THR A 42 -16.07 -10.65 3.10
CA THR A 42 -15.53 -11.86 2.47
C THR A 42 -14.17 -11.66 1.80
N ALA A 43 -13.55 -10.49 1.97
CA ALA A 43 -12.25 -10.23 1.34
C ALA A 43 -11.18 -11.20 1.88
N GLY A 44 -10.45 -11.81 0.96
CA GLY A 44 -9.27 -12.60 1.31
C GLY A 44 -8.03 -11.71 1.54
N PRO A 45 -6.91 -12.30 2.00
CA PRO A 45 -5.69 -11.52 2.22
C PRO A 45 -5.04 -11.05 0.92
N ARG A 46 -5.23 -11.77 -0.18
CA ARG A 46 -4.64 -11.41 -1.48
C ARG A 46 -5.46 -10.34 -2.17
N CYS A 47 -4.77 -9.40 -2.78
CA CYS A 47 -5.39 -8.33 -3.54
C CYS A 47 -4.47 -7.92 -4.68
N VAL A 48 -5.00 -7.06 -5.56
CA VAL A 48 -4.24 -6.45 -6.65
C VAL A 48 -4.21 -4.94 -6.42
N VAL A 49 -3.00 -4.37 -6.43
CA VAL A 49 -2.83 -2.92 -6.43
C VAL A 49 -3.07 -2.44 -7.86
N SER A 50 -4.21 -1.80 -8.08
CA SER A 50 -4.63 -1.35 -9.42
C SER A 50 -4.10 0.04 -9.75
N LYS A 51 -3.83 0.87 -8.74
CA LYS A 51 -3.35 2.23 -8.90
C LYS A 51 -2.60 2.67 -7.66
N VAL A 52 -1.64 3.57 -7.83
CA VAL A 52 -0.91 4.19 -6.72
C VAL A 52 -0.91 5.71 -6.88
N ASN A 53 -0.88 6.42 -5.76
CA ASN A 53 -0.78 7.87 -5.72
C ASN A 53 0.14 8.28 -4.57
N TYR A 54 0.68 9.49 -4.66
CA TYR A 54 1.43 10.08 -3.56
C TYR A 54 0.59 11.18 -2.91
N MET A 55 0.33 11.05 -1.62
CA MET A 55 -0.50 11.98 -0.84
C MET A 55 0.34 12.94 -0.02
N GLY A 56 1.52 13.26 -0.49
CA GLY A 56 2.45 14.12 0.24
C GLY A 56 3.09 13.43 1.43
N ASP A 57 3.85 14.19 2.21
CA ASP A 57 4.61 13.63 3.33
C ASP A 57 3.70 12.99 4.40
N GLY A 58 2.55 13.59 4.67
CA GLY A 58 1.62 13.08 5.67
C GLY A 58 1.00 11.73 5.33
N GLY A 59 0.57 11.56 4.07
CA GLY A 59 -0.09 10.33 3.61
C GLY A 59 0.84 9.31 2.97
N GLY A 60 1.91 9.77 2.34
CA GLY A 60 2.85 8.93 1.61
C GLY A 60 2.25 8.27 0.37
N ILE A 61 2.83 7.16 -0.05
CA ILE A 61 2.30 6.36 -1.15
C ILE A 61 1.07 5.59 -0.67
N VAL A 62 -0.04 5.75 -1.41
CA VAL A 62 -1.29 5.02 -1.15
C VAL A 62 -1.63 4.15 -2.35
N CYS A 63 -2.30 3.04 -2.08
CA CYS A 63 -2.62 2.01 -3.07
C CYS A 63 -4.12 1.80 -3.12
N ARG A 64 -4.66 1.75 -4.33
CA ARG A 64 -6.05 1.34 -4.56
C ARG A 64 -6.07 -0.18 -4.74
N LEU A 65 -6.91 -0.86 -3.97
CA LEU A 65 -6.93 -2.32 -3.94
C LEU A 65 -8.15 -2.89 -4.64
N ASP A 66 -7.93 -3.96 -5.40
CA ASP A 66 -8.97 -4.79 -5.99
C ASP A 66 -8.88 -6.19 -5.37
N PHE A 67 -10.00 -6.65 -4.77
CA PHE A 67 -10.11 -7.96 -4.13
C PHE A 67 -10.85 -8.98 -5.00
N GLY A 68 -11.27 -8.61 -6.19
CA GLY A 68 -12.03 -9.51 -7.06
C GLY A 68 -13.46 -9.80 -6.58
N LEU A 69 -14.04 -8.90 -5.81
CA LEU A 69 -15.38 -9.09 -5.23
C LEU A 69 -16.53 -8.78 -6.18
N GLY A 70 -16.23 -8.47 -7.44
CA GLY A 70 -17.22 -8.17 -8.46
C GLY A 70 -17.35 -6.68 -8.76
N GLU A 71 -18.09 -6.37 -9.84
CA GLU A 71 -18.33 -5.00 -10.26
C GLU A 71 -19.18 -4.24 -9.26
N GLY A 72 -18.99 -2.93 -9.18
CA GLY A 72 -19.77 -2.06 -8.31
C GLY A 72 -19.36 -2.09 -6.86
N LYS A 73 -18.37 -2.89 -6.48
CA LYS A 73 -17.82 -2.87 -5.12
C LYS A 73 -16.84 -1.73 -4.95
N PRO A 74 -16.83 -1.04 -3.80
CA PRO A 74 -15.86 0.02 -3.57
C PRO A 74 -14.45 -0.54 -3.55
N ALA A 75 -13.49 0.26 -4.04
CA ALA A 75 -12.08 -0.09 -4.00
C ALA A 75 -11.42 0.72 -2.88
N PRO A 76 -10.93 0.08 -1.81
CA PRO A 76 -10.29 0.83 -0.74
C PRO A 76 -8.96 1.40 -1.19
N VAL A 77 -8.63 2.58 -0.68
CA VAL A 77 -7.33 3.23 -0.88
C VAL A 77 -6.64 3.25 0.47
N VAL A 78 -5.46 2.65 0.54
CA VAL A 78 -4.75 2.44 1.80
C VAL A 78 -3.28 2.80 1.66
N SER A 79 -2.65 3.11 2.79
CA SER A 79 -1.19 3.29 2.80
C SER A 79 -0.49 2.00 2.37
N ILE A 80 0.56 2.15 1.59
CA ILE A 80 1.42 1.04 1.16
C ILE A 80 1.99 0.26 2.36
N THR A 81 2.06 0.88 3.54
CA THR A 81 2.57 0.23 4.76
C THR A 81 1.68 -0.89 5.30
N HIS A 82 0.45 -1.01 4.80
CA HIS A 82 -0.48 -2.09 5.18
C HIS A 82 -0.38 -3.32 4.29
N LEU A 83 0.54 -3.33 3.34
CA LEU A 83 0.67 -4.38 2.32
C LEU A 83 2.02 -5.06 2.40
N LEU A 84 2.03 -6.35 2.00
CA LEU A 84 3.24 -7.12 1.76
C LEU A 84 3.27 -7.51 0.29
N PHE A 85 4.35 -7.16 -0.39
CA PHE A 85 4.53 -7.48 -1.81
C PHE A 85 5.36 -8.76 -1.97
N ASP A 86 5.13 -9.48 -3.07
CA ASP A 86 5.85 -10.73 -3.32
C ASP A 86 7.36 -10.44 -3.48
N GLY A 87 8.19 -11.23 -2.82
CA GLY A 87 9.63 -10.99 -2.78
C GLY A 87 10.34 -11.19 -4.12
N ASP A 88 9.71 -11.87 -5.06
CA ASP A 88 10.21 -12.06 -6.42
C ASP A 88 9.84 -10.93 -7.39
N HIS A 89 9.01 -9.98 -6.96
CA HIS A 89 8.67 -8.83 -7.79
C HIS A 89 9.90 -7.91 -7.95
N PRO A 90 10.15 -7.38 -9.17
CA PRO A 90 11.33 -6.52 -9.41
C PRO A 90 11.44 -5.30 -8.50
N LEU A 91 10.31 -4.78 -8.00
CA LEU A 91 10.27 -3.61 -7.13
C LEU A 91 10.23 -3.97 -5.64
N SER A 92 10.25 -5.24 -5.26
CA SER A 92 10.00 -5.67 -3.87
C SER A 92 11.00 -5.05 -2.89
N ASP A 93 12.28 -4.98 -3.24
CA ASP A 93 13.31 -4.43 -2.36
C ASP A 93 13.13 -2.92 -2.17
N ASP A 94 12.83 -2.19 -3.23
CA ASP A 94 12.61 -0.74 -3.18
C ASP A 94 11.34 -0.41 -2.41
N ILE A 95 10.28 -1.19 -2.61
CA ILE A 95 9.03 -1.04 -1.86
C ILE A 95 9.27 -1.32 -0.37
N ALA A 96 9.96 -2.41 -0.05
CA ALA A 96 10.25 -2.76 1.34
C ALA A 96 11.10 -1.69 2.04
N ALA A 97 12.08 -1.14 1.34
CA ALA A 97 12.92 -0.06 1.87
C ALA A 97 12.08 1.20 2.16
N TYR A 98 11.18 1.57 1.26
CA TYR A 98 10.28 2.70 1.45
C TYR A 98 9.35 2.47 2.65
N GLN A 99 8.72 1.30 2.73
CA GLN A 99 7.82 0.94 3.83
C GLN A 99 8.54 1.02 5.18
N LYS A 100 9.72 0.44 5.27
CA LYS A 100 10.53 0.43 6.49
C LYS A 100 10.93 1.84 6.91
N HIS A 101 11.39 2.65 5.97
CA HIS A 101 11.76 4.04 6.24
C HIS A 101 10.59 4.83 6.79
N ARG A 102 9.43 4.74 6.14
CA ARG A 102 8.23 5.46 6.56
C ARG A 102 7.73 5.01 7.94
N ILE A 103 7.68 3.71 8.19
CA ILE A 103 7.25 3.17 9.49
C ILE A 103 8.19 3.64 10.60
N THR A 104 9.49 3.62 10.37
CA THR A 104 10.48 4.09 11.33
C THR A 104 10.30 5.56 11.65
N ARG A 105 10.09 6.40 10.62
CA ARG A 105 9.87 7.84 10.81
C ARG A 105 8.57 8.14 11.53
N LEU A 106 7.50 7.41 11.24
CA LEU A 106 6.23 7.55 11.94
C LEU A 106 6.37 7.22 13.42
N ARG A 107 7.11 6.17 13.76
CA ARG A 107 7.41 5.81 15.17
C ARG A 107 8.22 6.88 15.87
N GLU A 108 9.20 7.46 15.21
CA GLU A 108 10.02 8.55 15.77
C GLU A 108 9.17 9.77 16.09
N GLN A 109 8.19 10.09 15.23
CA GLN A 109 7.28 11.21 15.47
C GLN A 109 6.31 10.96 16.62
N SER A 110 5.98 9.68 16.88
CA SER A 110 5.06 9.29 17.97
C SER A 110 5.74 9.18 19.32
N ALA A 111 7.04 9.18 19.33
CA ALA A 111 7.82 9.02 20.55
C ALA A 111 7.89 10.32 21.39
#